data_91c4eca93f2a35d81c2579fb4dfac9bc
#
_entry.id   91c4eca93f2a35d81c2579fb4dfac9bc
#
_cell.length_a   1.000
_cell.length_b   1.000
_cell.length_c   1.000
_cell.angle_alpha   90.00
_cell.angle_beta   90.00
_cell.angle_gamma   90.00
#
_symmetry.space_group_name_H-M   'P 1'
#
loop_
_entity.id
_entity.type
_entity.pdbx_description
1 polymer ?
#
loop_
_entity_poly.entity_id
_entity_poly.type
_entity_poly.pdbx_seq_one_letter_code
_entity_poly.pdbx_strand_id
1 'polypeptide(L)'
;MTELLIVGGLTVDRFGDGTSAPGGSVIHAGRAAVAEGVALTTLTVAGDEPEAAIGLSQLAEMGDLIHQRAPSTVTYGHSEVRGRRVLTYLVSAGPIAPPVLADPPDVALLAPIADELPVSTIAALRESARPRLTVLLIQGWLRRLALGEPARPLALDEVPAATWDAFAAADAIVVSTEDLAESPEDPFVEAAGVRAKIGPHPLLVLTLGEQGYLLDDPASDKVVAYVPRRVVEGVPMVGAGDTFGVTLAIQLGLGATPAAAARRRRRDRTPGRRAGSPALRG
;
A
#
# COMPACT_ATOMS: atom_id res chain seq x y z
N MET A 1 10.14 -4.68 19.51
CA MET A 1 9.20 -3.75 18.79
C MET A 1 9.18 -4.26 17.37
N THR A 2 8.02 -4.36 16.74
CA THR A 2 7.97 -4.82 15.34
C THR A 2 8.62 -3.79 14.43
N GLU A 3 9.54 -4.24 13.59
CA GLU A 3 10.24 -3.41 12.61
C GLU A 3 9.59 -3.60 11.24
N LEU A 4 9.10 -2.51 10.67
CA LEU A 4 8.44 -2.47 9.37
C LEU A 4 9.31 -1.74 8.35
N LEU A 5 9.60 -2.40 7.23
CA LEU A 5 10.15 -1.77 6.04
C LEU A 5 8.99 -1.52 5.04
N ILE A 6 8.80 -0.28 4.64
CA ILE A 6 7.90 0.07 3.51
C ILE A 6 8.78 0.41 2.30
N VAL A 7 8.49 -0.23 1.16
CA VAL A 7 9.17 0.02 -0.11
C VAL A 7 8.11 0.43 -1.15
N GLY A 8 8.25 1.62 -1.72
CA GLY A 8 7.27 2.09 -2.71
C GLY A 8 7.52 3.52 -3.18
N GLY A 9 6.62 4.00 -4.02
CA GLY A 9 6.74 5.30 -4.66
C GLY A 9 6.26 6.46 -3.78
N LEU A 10 7.09 7.50 -3.69
CA LEU A 10 6.65 8.85 -3.44
C LEU A 10 6.15 9.43 -4.77
N THR A 11 5.06 10.20 -4.76
CA THR A 11 4.54 10.85 -5.96
C THR A 11 4.44 12.37 -5.81
N VAL A 12 4.46 13.06 -6.93
CA VAL A 12 3.95 14.41 -7.08
C VAL A 12 2.59 14.33 -7.75
N ASP A 13 1.54 14.68 -7.04
CA ASP A 13 0.18 14.67 -7.54
C ASP A 13 -0.19 16.07 -8.02
N ARG A 14 -0.53 16.22 -9.31
CA ARG A 14 -0.96 17.47 -9.94
C ARG A 14 -2.47 17.47 -10.15
N PHE A 15 -3.14 18.52 -9.68
CA PHE A 15 -4.58 18.63 -9.75
C PHE A 15 -5.03 19.61 -10.86
N GLY A 16 -6.26 19.45 -11.32
CA GLY A 16 -6.83 20.24 -12.41
C GLY A 16 -6.97 21.74 -12.11
N ASP A 17 -6.93 22.13 -10.83
CA ASP A 17 -6.93 23.54 -10.38
C ASP A 17 -5.52 24.18 -10.39
N GLY A 18 -4.51 23.45 -10.86
CA GLY A 18 -3.11 23.91 -10.93
C GLY A 18 -2.32 23.71 -9.63
N THR A 19 -2.93 23.17 -8.58
CA THR A 19 -2.22 22.81 -7.35
C THR A 19 -1.46 21.50 -7.50
N SER A 20 -0.47 21.28 -6.63
CA SER A 20 0.28 20.03 -6.53
C SER A 20 0.56 19.68 -5.07
N ALA A 21 0.71 18.39 -4.79
CA ALA A 21 1.00 17.91 -3.45
C ALA A 21 1.82 16.61 -3.50
N PRO A 22 2.61 16.31 -2.45
CA PRO A 22 3.20 14.99 -2.30
C PRO A 22 2.14 13.94 -2.01
N GLY A 23 2.27 12.78 -2.64
CA GLY A 23 1.39 11.62 -2.50
C GLY A 23 2.17 10.32 -2.54
N GLY A 24 1.48 9.25 -2.95
CA GLY A 24 2.04 7.92 -3.09
C GLY A 24 1.79 7.00 -1.91
N SER A 25 1.94 5.71 -2.16
CA SER A 25 1.65 4.66 -1.18
C SER A 25 2.46 4.80 0.10
N VAL A 26 3.74 5.22 0.01
CA VAL A 26 4.63 5.37 1.18
C VAL A 26 4.14 6.42 2.18
N ILE A 27 3.52 7.51 1.72
CA ILE A 27 2.96 8.55 2.60
C ILE A 27 1.77 8.01 3.40
N HIS A 28 0.83 7.33 2.73
CA HIS A 28 -0.36 6.80 3.37
C HIS A 28 -0.04 5.64 4.31
N ALA A 29 0.78 4.71 3.85
CA ALA A 29 1.24 3.57 4.64
C ALA A 29 2.09 4.03 5.85
N GLY A 30 3.01 4.99 5.66
CA GLY A 30 3.83 5.55 6.73
C GLY A 30 3.00 6.19 7.85
N ARG A 31 2.01 7.01 7.49
CA ARG A 31 1.08 7.61 8.48
C ARG A 31 0.32 6.55 9.28
N ALA A 32 -0.10 5.47 8.62
CA ALA A 32 -0.79 4.38 9.31
C ALA A 32 0.18 3.60 10.22
N ALA A 33 1.41 3.35 9.81
CA ALA A 33 2.44 2.70 10.62
C ALA A 33 2.76 3.49 11.90
N VAL A 34 2.93 4.81 11.80
CA VAL A 34 3.10 5.70 12.96
C VAL A 34 1.91 5.61 13.92
N ALA A 35 0.69 5.58 13.40
CA ALA A 35 -0.51 5.45 14.21
C ALA A 35 -0.60 4.10 14.95
N GLU A 36 0.02 3.05 14.42
CA GLU A 36 0.13 1.73 15.06
C GLU A 36 1.30 1.67 16.06
N GLY A 37 2.23 2.62 16.05
CA GLY A 37 3.34 2.71 16.99
C GLY A 37 4.44 1.68 16.78
N VAL A 38 4.71 1.30 15.53
CA VAL A 38 5.81 0.40 15.14
C VAL A 38 7.05 1.19 14.72
N ALA A 39 8.23 0.57 14.79
CA ALA A 39 9.44 1.13 14.19
C ALA A 39 9.31 1.04 12.66
N LEU A 40 9.58 2.16 11.98
CA LEU A 40 9.39 2.30 10.54
C LEU A 40 10.68 2.68 9.85
N THR A 41 11.03 1.94 8.82
CA THR A 41 11.99 2.33 7.78
C THR A 41 11.25 2.45 6.45
N THR A 42 11.38 3.57 5.76
CA THR A 42 10.81 3.78 4.42
C THR A 42 11.91 3.84 3.38
N LEU A 43 11.81 3.02 2.34
CA LEU A 43 12.64 3.09 1.13
C LEU A 43 11.82 3.65 -0.03
N THR A 44 12.28 4.75 -0.60
CA THR A 44 11.63 5.38 -1.74
C THR A 44 12.62 5.99 -2.71
N VAL A 45 12.15 6.29 -3.92
CA VAL A 45 12.89 7.00 -4.95
C VAL A 45 12.20 8.32 -5.26
N ALA A 46 12.96 9.41 -5.37
CA ALA A 46 12.42 10.72 -5.72
C ALA A 46 13.50 11.64 -6.34
N GLY A 47 13.06 12.63 -7.10
CA GLY A 47 13.85 13.74 -7.58
C GLY A 47 13.92 14.89 -6.59
N ASP A 48 14.29 16.09 -7.13
CA ASP A 48 14.51 17.29 -6.35
C ASP A 48 13.33 18.30 -6.47
N GLU A 49 12.14 17.87 -6.90
CA GLU A 49 10.97 18.73 -7.01
C GLU A 49 10.54 19.25 -5.62
N PRO A 50 10.00 20.49 -5.52
CA PRO A 50 9.59 21.04 -4.22
C PRO A 50 8.58 20.18 -3.47
N GLU A 51 7.62 19.57 -4.16
CA GLU A 51 6.62 18.67 -3.59
C GLU A 51 7.28 17.37 -3.09
N ALA A 52 8.25 16.85 -3.84
CA ALA A 52 9.02 15.67 -3.41
C ALA A 52 9.81 15.98 -2.13
N ALA A 53 10.45 17.14 -2.02
CA ALA A 53 11.15 17.57 -0.82
C ALA A 53 10.22 17.64 0.40
N ILE A 54 8.99 18.14 0.23
CA ILE A 54 7.96 18.14 1.29
C ILE A 54 7.61 16.69 1.68
N GLY A 55 7.38 15.82 0.70
CA GLY A 55 7.06 14.41 0.95
C GLY A 55 8.19 13.67 1.68
N LEU A 56 9.43 13.86 1.27
CA LEU A 56 10.62 13.28 1.93
C LEU A 56 10.76 13.77 3.38
N SER A 57 10.49 15.06 3.64
CA SER A 57 10.48 15.60 5.01
C SER A 57 9.41 14.92 5.87
N GLN A 58 8.19 14.75 5.33
CA GLN A 58 7.13 14.02 6.03
C GLN A 58 7.51 12.57 6.33
N LEU A 59 8.16 11.88 5.39
CA LEU A 59 8.61 10.50 5.60
C LEU A 59 9.70 10.43 6.67
N ALA A 60 10.65 11.36 6.68
CA ALA A 60 11.70 11.43 7.69
C ALA A 60 11.17 11.73 9.11
N GLU A 61 10.04 12.43 9.23
CA GLU A 61 9.34 12.63 10.50
C GLU A 61 8.62 11.38 11.02
N MET A 62 8.30 10.44 10.12
CA MET A 62 7.60 9.20 10.46
C MET A 62 8.52 8.07 10.93
N GLY A 63 9.81 8.09 10.54
CA GLY A 63 10.79 7.05 10.87
C GLY A 63 12.07 7.18 10.06
N ASP A 64 12.84 6.11 9.99
CA ASP A 64 14.07 6.08 9.18
C ASP A 64 13.72 6.14 7.69
N LEU A 65 14.46 6.97 6.96
CA LEU A 65 14.25 7.18 5.52
C LEU A 65 15.49 6.79 4.73
N ILE A 66 15.32 5.86 3.81
CA ILE A 66 16.31 5.52 2.77
C ILE A 66 15.80 6.16 1.46
N HIS A 67 16.34 7.31 1.11
CA HIS A 67 15.99 8.01 -0.12
C HIS A 67 17.02 7.68 -1.21
N GLN A 68 16.54 7.10 -2.29
CA GLN A 68 17.32 6.91 -3.52
C GLN A 68 17.03 8.08 -4.47
N ARG A 69 18.07 8.85 -4.79
CA ARG A 69 17.92 10.02 -5.66
C ARG A 69 17.71 9.60 -7.11
N ALA A 70 16.72 10.22 -7.75
CA ALA A 70 16.42 10.06 -9.17
C ALA A 70 16.39 11.43 -9.88
N PRO A 71 16.44 11.47 -11.22
CA PRO A 71 16.28 12.72 -11.98
C PRO A 71 14.91 13.39 -11.78
N SER A 72 13.89 12.60 -11.43
CA SER A 72 12.51 13.07 -11.26
C SER A 72 11.74 12.14 -10.31
N THR A 73 10.63 12.66 -9.77
CA THR A 73 9.68 11.89 -8.94
C THR A 73 8.53 11.41 -9.80
N VAL A 74 8.00 10.22 -9.51
CA VAL A 74 6.76 9.74 -10.15
C VAL A 74 5.70 10.83 -10.05
N THR A 75 5.12 11.23 -11.19
CA THR A 75 4.12 12.29 -11.22
C THR A 75 2.84 11.79 -11.85
N TYR A 76 1.72 12.04 -11.17
CA TYR A 76 0.38 11.81 -11.69
C TYR A 76 -0.39 13.12 -11.85
N GLY A 77 -1.07 13.25 -13.00
CA GLY A 77 -2.12 14.23 -13.21
C GLY A 77 -3.46 13.67 -12.73
N HIS A 78 -4.16 14.43 -11.91
CA HIS A 78 -5.49 14.09 -11.42
C HIS A 78 -6.54 14.87 -12.17
N SER A 79 -7.48 14.17 -12.76
CA SER A 79 -8.67 14.75 -13.41
C SER A 79 -9.90 13.96 -13.06
N GLU A 80 -11.07 14.51 -13.35
CA GLU A 80 -12.35 13.85 -13.21
C GLU A 80 -13.02 13.77 -14.58
N VAL A 81 -13.43 12.57 -14.98
CA VAL A 81 -14.14 12.32 -16.22
C VAL A 81 -15.44 11.59 -15.88
N ARG A 82 -16.57 12.23 -16.12
CA ARG A 82 -17.91 11.66 -15.83
C ARG A 82 -18.09 11.17 -14.40
N GLY A 83 -17.61 11.96 -13.43
CA GLY A 83 -17.68 11.62 -12.01
C GLY A 83 -16.66 10.54 -11.55
N ARG A 84 -15.75 10.12 -12.41
CA ARG A 84 -14.71 9.14 -12.08
C ARG A 84 -13.35 9.81 -12.07
N ARG A 85 -12.56 9.55 -11.03
CA ARG A 85 -11.16 9.97 -10.95
C ARG A 85 -10.34 9.25 -12.02
N VAL A 86 -9.55 10.03 -12.76
CA VAL A 86 -8.61 9.53 -13.76
C VAL A 86 -7.21 9.98 -13.35
N LEU A 87 -6.28 9.03 -13.31
CA LEU A 87 -4.86 9.26 -13.06
C LEU A 87 -4.12 9.19 -14.37
N THR A 88 -3.50 10.29 -14.79
CA THR A 88 -2.62 10.33 -15.96
C THR A 88 -1.17 10.20 -15.52
N TYR A 89 -0.45 9.20 -16.03
CA TYR A 89 0.95 8.98 -15.72
C TYR A 89 1.83 9.96 -16.49
N LEU A 90 2.47 10.90 -15.79
CA LEU A 90 3.19 12.02 -16.43
C LEU A 90 4.70 11.85 -16.40
N VAL A 91 5.27 11.31 -15.32
CA VAL A 91 6.72 11.21 -15.13
C VAL A 91 7.06 9.90 -14.42
N SER A 92 8.12 9.21 -14.87
CA SER A 92 8.74 8.06 -14.21
C SER A 92 9.91 8.53 -13.35
N ALA A 93 10.08 7.92 -12.16
CA ALA A 93 11.27 8.12 -11.34
C ALA A 93 12.41 7.15 -11.67
N GLY A 94 12.08 6.04 -12.35
CA GLY A 94 12.98 4.90 -12.51
C GLY A 94 12.95 3.96 -11.28
N PRO A 95 13.66 2.84 -11.35
CA PRO A 95 13.51 1.74 -10.40
C PRO A 95 14.18 1.99 -9.06
N ILE A 96 13.54 1.52 -7.99
CA ILE A 96 14.12 1.40 -6.65
C ILE A 96 15.06 0.17 -6.63
N ALA A 97 16.30 0.38 -6.21
CA ALA A 97 17.24 -0.70 -5.95
C ALA A 97 16.98 -1.32 -4.56
N PRO A 98 17.06 -2.64 -4.40
CA PRO A 98 16.90 -3.28 -3.11
C PRO A 98 17.93 -2.77 -2.10
N PRO A 99 17.57 -2.50 -0.84
CA PRO A 99 18.48 -2.02 0.17
C PRO A 99 19.31 -3.17 0.74
N VAL A 100 20.50 -2.85 1.25
CA VAL A 100 21.21 -3.72 2.17
C VAL A 100 20.97 -3.17 3.57
N LEU A 101 20.28 -3.93 4.40
CA LEU A 101 19.99 -3.57 5.79
C LEU A 101 20.91 -4.32 6.74
N ALA A 102 21.33 -3.65 7.83
CA ALA A 102 22.14 -4.29 8.87
C ALA A 102 21.33 -5.39 9.59
N ASP A 103 20.09 -5.06 9.92
CA ASP A 103 19.18 -5.97 10.60
C ASP A 103 17.96 -6.26 9.70
N PRO A 104 17.53 -7.54 9.62
CA PRO A 104 16.33 -7.90 8.88
C PRO A 104 15.08 -7.32 9.53
N PRO A 105 14.16 -6.67 8.76
CA PRO A 105 12.90 -6.22 9.30
C PRO A 105 11.98 -7.41 9.59
N ASP A 106 11.07 -7.26 10.56
CA ASP A 106 10.03 -8.27 10.80
C ASP A 106 9.11 -8.39 9.59
N VAL A 107 8.77 -7.25 8.99
CA VAL A 107 7.84 -7.18 7.86
C VAL A 107 8.39 -6.25 6.79
N ALA A 108 8.35 -6.68 5.53
CA ALA A 108 8.50 -5.81 4.36
C ALA A 108 7.14 -5.66 3.67
N LEU A 109 6.69 -4.43 3.52
CA LEU A 109 5.54 -4.05 2.72
C LEU A 109 6.02 -3.43 1.41
N LEU A 110 5.73 -4.08 0.28
CA LEU A 110 6.01 -3.55 -1.05
C LEU A 110 4.73 -2.96 -1.62
N ALA A 111 4.77 -1.67 -1.90
CA ALA A 111 3.61 -0.90 -2.31
C ALA A 111 3.92 -0.01 -3.53
N PRO A 112 4.14 -0.60 -4.71
CA PRO A 112 4.37 0.19 -5.92
C PRO A 112 3.15 1.00 -6.30
N ILE A 113 3.39 2.19 -6.82
CA ILE A 113 2.34 3.06 -7.35
C ILE A 113 2.44 3.19 -8.88
N ALA A 114 3.64 2.98 -9.42
CA ALA A 114 3.95 3.00 -10.84
C ALA A 114 4.98 1.92 -11.22
N ASP A 115 5.98 2.28 -12.01
CA ASP A 115 7.04 1.41 -12.50
C ASP A 115 8.32 1.43 -11.63
N GLU A 116 8.27 2.11 -10.49
CA GLU A 116 9.42 2.27 -9.58
C GLU A 116 9.83 0.97 -8.87
N LEU A 117 8.96 -0.03 -8.83
CA LEU A 117 9.28 -1.36 -8.30
C LEU A 117 9.14 -2.41 -9.40
N PRO A 118 10.19 -2.73 -10.16
CA PRO A 118 10.20 -3.90 -11.03
C PRO A 118 9.85 -5.16 -10.23
N VAL A 119 9.09 -6.07 -10.81
CA VAL A 119 8.65 -7.30 -10.11
C VAL A 119 9.83 -8.13 -9.58
N SER A 120 10.99 -8.08 -10.24
CA SER A 120 12.23 -8.71 -9.78
C SER A 120 12.73 -8.17 -8.43
N THR A 121 12.30 -6.96 -8.04
CA THR A 121 12.65 -6.38 -6.73
C THR A 121 12.10 -7.21 -5.58
N ILE A 122 11.00 -7.95 -5.76
CA ILE A 122 10.43 -8.83 -4.73
C ILE A 122 11.46 -9.88 -4.28
N ALA A 123 12.03 -10.63 -5.24
CA ALA A 123 13.03 -11.65 -4.95
C ALA A 123 14.32 -11.04 -4.41
N ALA A 124 14.81 -9.96 -5.04
CA ALA A 124 16.03 -9.28 -4.65
C ALA A 124 15.94 -8.69 -3.23
N LEU A 125 14.78 -8.14 -2.83
CA LEU A 125 14.56 -7.62 -1.49
C LEU A 125 14.48 -8.76 -0.46
N ARG A 126 13.83 -9.86 -0.78
CA ARG A 126 13.81 -11.04 0.10
C ARG A 126 15.21 -11.59 0.37
N GLU A 127 16.08 -11.54 -0.62
CA GLU A 127 17.48 -11.96 -0.49
C GLU A 127 18.33 -10.96 0.30
N SER A 128 18.23 -9.66 0.01
CA SER A 128 19.07 -8.60 0.58
C SER A 128 18.64 -8.17 1.98
N ALA A 129 17.34 -7.91 2.20
CA ALA A 129 16.79 -7.46 3.47
C ALA A 129 16.30 -8.60 4.37
N ARG A 130 16.02 -9.77 3.81
CA ARG A 130 15.59 -10.99 4.51
C ARG A 130 14.46 -10.78 5.52
N PRO A 131 13.35 -10.11 5.13
CA PRO A 131 12.22 -9.88 6.02
C PRO A 131 11.63 -11.23 6.46
N ARG A 132 11.06 -11.26 7.66
CA ARG A 132 10.35 -12.43 8.17
C ARG A 132 9.03 -12.66 7.45
N LEU A 133 8.35 -11.56 7.05
CA LEU A 133 7.14 -11.56 6.24
C LEU A 133 7.27 -10.55 5.10
N THR A 134 6.77 -10.92 3.91
CA THR A 134 6.67 -10.05 2.76
C THR A 134 5.20 -9.88 2.39
N VAL A 135 4.71 -8.66 2.43
CA VAL A 135 3.34 -8.28 2.07
C VAL A 135 3.36 -7.40 0.83
N LEU A 136 2.52 -7.69 -0.15
CA LEU A 136 2.45 -6.96 -1.41
C LEU A 136 1.11 -6.21 -1.53
N LEU A 137 1.17 -4.91 -1.83
CA LEU A 137 0.05 -4.15 -2.37
C LEU A 137 0.26 -4.11 -3.88
N ILE A 138 -0.46 -4.93 -4.64
CA ILE A 138 -0.06 -5.22 -6.03
C ILE A 138 -0.57 -4.21 -7.06
N GLN A 139 -1.24 -3.14 -6.66
CA GLN A 139 -1.87 -2.15 -7.54
C GLN A 139 -0.95 -1.60 -8.65
N GLY A 140 0.30 -1.24 -8.33
CA GLY A 140 1.23 -0.66 -9.29
C GLY A 140 1.62 -1.64 -10.40
N TRP A 141 1.77 -2.92 -10.08
CA TRP A 141 2.10 -3.97 -11.04
C TRP A 141 0.93 -4.40 -11.94
N LEU A 142 -0.30 -4.06 -11.54
CA LEU A 142 -1.52 -4.35 -12.31
C LEU A 142 -1.94 -3.19 -13.22
N ARG A 143 -1.07 -2.21 -13.44
CA ARG A 143 -1.37 -1.04 -14.27
C ARG A 143 -0.60 -1.05 -15.57
N ARG A 144 -1.30 -0.75 -16.65
CA ARG A 144 -0.69 -0.32 -17.90
C ARG A 144 -0.35 1.15 -17.77
N LEU A 145 0.95 1.46 -17.86
CA LEU A 145 1.48 2.81 -17.75
C LEU A 145 2.12 3.21 -19.09
N ALA A 146 1.75 4.40 -19.59
CA ALA A 146 2.43 5.07 -20.69
C ALA A 146 2.45 6.56 -20.39
N LEU A 147 3.57 7.21 -20.63
CA LEU A 147 3.74 8.63 -20.33
C LEU A 147 2.72 9.50 -21.10
N GLY A 148 2.02 10.35 -20.37
CA GLY A 148 0.96 11.20 -20.91
C GLY A 148 -0.40 10.50 -21.03
N GLU A 149 -0.50 9.23 -20.73
CA GLU A 149 -1.72 8.44 -20.85
C GLU A 149 -2.38 8.17 -19.49
N PRO A 150 -3.70 7.95 -19.45
CA PRO A 150 -4.35 7.45 -18.26
C PRO A 150 -3.81 6.08 -17.82
N ALA A 151 -3.45 5.96 -16.56
CA ALA A 151 -3.13 4.67 -15.97
C ALA A 151 -4.39 3.78 -16.00
N ARG A 152 -4.27 2.58 -16.55
CA ARG A 152 -5.40 1.65 -16.71
C ARG A 152 -5.07 0.32 -16.05
N PRO A 153 -6.03 -0.32 -15.36
CA PRO A 153 -5.88 -1.69 -14.92
C PRO A 153 -5.59 -2.63 -16.10
N LEU A 154 -4.79 -3.65 -15.84
CA LEU A 154 -4.57 -4.79 -16.75
C LEU A 154 -5.61 -5.87 -16.45
N ALA A 155 -6.08 -6.56 -17.48
CA ALA A 155 -6.80 -7.81 -17.26
C ALA A 155 -5.86 -8.88 -16.68
N LEU A 156 -6.37 -9.85 -15.92
CA LEU A 156 -5.53 -10.85 -15.24
C LEU A 156 -4.64 -11.66 -16.18
N ASP A 157 -5.06 -11.88 -17.42
CA ASP A 157 -4.32 -12.59 -18.45
C ASP A 157 -3.35 -11.69 -19.25
N GLU A 158 -3.48 -10.37 -19.14
CA GLU A 158 -2.50 -9.42 -19.66
C GLU A 158 -1.28 -9.25 -18.74
N VAL A 159 -1.40 -9.61 -17.46
CA VAL A 159 -0.28 -9.56 -16.51
C VAL A 159 0.69 -10.71 -16.80
N PRO A 160 1.99 -10.42 -16.99
CA PRO A 160 2.97 -11.46 -17.34
C PRO A 160 3.02 -12.60 -16.32
N ALA A 161 3.19 -13.84 -16.77
CA ALA A 161 3.28 -15.01 -15.89
C ALA A 161 4.38 -14.86 -14.83
N ALA A 162 5.55 -14.32 -15.19
CA ALA A 162 6.64 -14.06 -14.26
C ALA A 162 6.27 -13.09 -13.12
N THR A 163 5.29 -12.20 -13.35
CA THR A 163 4.75 -11.31 -12.31
C THR A 163 3.93 -12.10 -11.30
N TRP A 164 3.07 -13.00 -11.78
CA TRP A 164 2.29 -13.89 -10.92
C TRP A 164 3.17 -14.86 -10.13
N ASP A 165 4.22 -15.41 -10.75
CA ASP A 165 5.20 -16.29 -10.09
C ASP A 165 5.92 -15.53 -8.96
N ALA A 166 6.28 -14.27 -9.17
CA ALA A 166 6.89 -13.45 -8.14
C ALA A 166 5.91 -13.14 -6.99
N PHE A 167 4.63 -12.89 -7.28
CA PHE A 167 3.61 -12.70 -6.25
C PHE A 167 3.38 -13.97 -5.43
N ALA A 168 3.41 -15.15 -6.07
CA ALA A 168 3.26 -16.43 -5.39
C ALA A 168 4.33 -16.69 -4.30
N ALA A 169 5.47 -15.99 -4.36
CA ALA A 169 6.53 -16.08 -3.37
C ALA A 169 6.30 -15.20 -2.12
N ALA A 170 5.30 -14.33 -2.10
CA ALA A 170 4.98 -13.49 -0.95
C ALA A 170 4.18 -14.26 0.12
N ASP A 171 4.13 -13.71 1.34
CA ASP A 171 3.33 -14.26 2.44
C ASP A 171 1.88 -13.77 2.40
N ALA A 172 1.66 -12.52 1.96
CA ALA A 172 0.34 -11.95 1.79
C ALA A 172 0.27 -10.99 0.60
N ILE A 173 -0.90 -10.94 -0.03
CA ILE A 173 -1.21 -10.08 -1.16
C ILE A 173 -2.50 -9.34 -0.87
N VAL A 174 -2.49 -8.03 -1.08
CA VAL A 174 -3.66 -7.17 -1.01
C VAL A 174 -3.88 -6.56 -2.39
N VAL A 175 -5.08 -6.67 -2.89
CA VAL A 175 -5.54 -6.11 -4.16
C VAL A 175 -6.92 -5.52 -3.99
N SER A 176 -7.26 -4.49 -4.76
CA SER A 176 -8.61 -3.91 -4.80
C SER A 176 -9.32 -4.32 -6.09
N THR A 177 -10.64 -4.44 -6.05
CA THR A 177 -11.45 -4.57 -7.27
C THR A 177 -11.23 -3.39 -8.23
N GLU A 178 -10.88 -2.21 -7.70
CA GLU A 178 -10.55 -1.03 -8.52
C GLU A 178 -9.23 -1.17 -9.31
N ASP A 179 -8.35 -2.10 -8.90
CA ASP A 179 -7.07 -2.36 -9.56
C ASP A 179 -7.16 -3.41 -10.68
N LEU A 180 -8.33 -4.01 -10.86
CA LEU A 180 -8.60 -5.04 -11.86
C LEU A 180 -9.41 -4.47 -13.03
N ALA A 181 -9.06 -4.86 -14.26
CA ALA A 181 -9.70 -4.31 -15.47
C ALA A 181 -11.14 -4.77 -15.64
N GLU A 182 -11.44 -5.97 -15.18
CA GLU A 182 -12.76 -6.58 -15.22
C GLU A 182 -13.20 -6.84 -13.78
N SER A 183 -14.32 -6.23 -13.39
CA SER A 183 -14.94 -6.50 -12.10
C SER A 183 -16.21 -7.29 -12.36
N PRO A 184 -16.17 -8.62 -12.22
CA PRO A 184 -17.38 -9.44 -12.30
C PRO A 184 -18.38 -8.99 -11.21
N GLU A 185 -19.67 -9.21 -11.45
CA GLU A 185 -20.71 -8.88 -10.46
C GLU A 185 -20.49 -9.60 -9.12
N ASP A 186 -19.84 -10.77 -9.17
CA ASP A 186 -19.53 -11.57 -7.98
C ASP A 186 -18.05 -11.44 -7.60
N PRO A 187 -17.72 -10.78 -6.48
CA PRO A 187 -16.34 -10.62 -6.03
C PRO A 187 -15.66 -11.94 -5.64
N PHE A 188 -16.39 -13.01 -5.37
CA PHE A 188 -15.80 -14.34 -5.15
C PHE A 188 -15.22 -14.92 -6.43
N VAL A 189 -15.82 -14.66 -7.59
CA VAL A 189 -15.28 -15.06 -8.90
C VAL A 189 -13.97 -14.31 -9.17
N GLU A 190 -13.93 -13.03 -8.83
CA GLU A 190 -12.73 -12.21 -8.96
C GLU A 190 -11.58 -12.71 -8.06
N ALA A 191 -11.88 -12.95 -6.77
CA ALA A 191 -10.90 -13.52 -5.84
C ALA A 191 -10.40 -14.90 -6.32
N ALA A 192 -11.27 -15.76 -6.83
CA ALA A 192 -10.89 -17.06 -7.41
C ALA A 192 -10.00 -16.89 -8.66
N GLY A 193 -10.24 -15.89 -9.49
CA GLY A 193 -9.41 -15.55 -10.65
C GLY A 193 -7.99 -15.15 -10.23
N VAL A 194 -7.86 -14.26 -9.25
CA VAL A 194 -6.56 -13.88 -8.69
C VAL A 194 -5.87 -15.09 -8.03
N ARG A 195 -6.60 -15.88 -7.24
CA ARG A 195 -6.08 -17.09 -6.58
C ARG A 195 -5.52 -18.10 -7.58
N ALA A 196 -6.19 -18.29 -8.70
CA ALA A 196 -5.73 -19.19 -9.76
C ALA A 196 -4.38 -18.76 -10.37
N LYS A 197 -4.09 -17.45 -10.35
CA LYS A 197 -2.83 -16.89 -10.85
C LYS A 197 -1.69 -16.97 -9.84
N ILE A 198 -1.95 -16.65 -8.55
CA ILE A 198 -0.92 -16.61 -7.51
C ILE A 198 -0.65 -17.96 -6.83
N GLY A 199 -1.46 -18.99 -7.12
CA GLY A 199 -1.34 -20.30 -6.48
C GLY A 199 -1.81 -20.31 -5.01
N PRO A 200 -1.58 -21.42 -4.27
CA PRO A 200 -2.22 -21.66 -2.97
C PRO A 200 -1.50 -21.03 -1.76
N HIS A 201 -0.29 -20.50 -1.90
CA HIS A 201 0.53 -20.13 -0.74
C HIS A 201 0.23 -18.78 -0.10
N PRO A 202 0.11 -17.65 -0.84
CA PRO A 202 -0.09 -16.35 -0.22
C PRO A 202 -1.47 -16.23 0.42
N LEU A 203 -1.52 -15.54 1.57
CA LEU A 203 -2.78 -14.97 2.03
C LEU A 203 -3.27 -13.96 0.98
N LEU A 204 -4.52 -14.07 0.52
CA LEU A 204 -5.10 -13.11 -0.41
C LEU A 204 -6.18 -12.29 0.29
N VAL A 205 -6.11 -10.98 0.15
CA VAL A 205 -7.16 -10.05 0.53
C VAL A 205 -7.60 -9.24 -0.68
N LEU A 206 -8.86 -9.39 -1.07
CA LEU A 206 -9.49 -8.57 -2.11
C LEU A 206 -10.36 -7.51 -1.42
N THR A 207 -9.97 -6.24 -1.51
CA THR A 207 -10.75 -5.13 -0.95
C THR A 207 -11.84 -4.69 -1.91
N LEU A 208 -13.03 -4.38 -1.38
CA LEU A 208 -14.27 -4.07 -2.09
C LEU A 208 -14.75 -2.64 -1.81
N GLY A 209 -13.82 -1.73 -1.49
CA GLY A 209 -14.16 -0.38 -1.08
C GLY A 209 -15.07 -0.35 0.15
N GLU A 210 -16.19 0.33 0.06
CA GLU A 210 -17.17 0.46 1.17
C GLU A 210 -17.88 -0.86 1.51
N GLN A 211 -17.85 -1.85 0.62
CA GLN A 211 -18.44 -3.17 0.84
C GLN A 211 -17.56 -4.07 1.74
N GLY A 212 -16.32 -3.67 2.01
CA GLY A 212 -15.43 -4.43 2.88
C GLY A 212 -14.33 -5.18 2.14
N TYR A 213 -14.15 -6.47 2.43
CA TYR A 213 -13.12 -7.29 1.78
C TYR A 213 -13.44 -8.78 1.83
N LEU A 214 -12.85 -9.52 0.91
CA LEU A 214 -12.74 -10.98 0.97
C LEU A 214 -11.38 -11.37 1.53
N LEU A 215 -11.35 -12.36 2.40
CA LEU A 215 -10.16 -12.97 2.95
C LEU A 215 -10.10 -14.43 2.49
N ASP A 216 -9.08 -14.76 1.74
CA ASP A 216 -8.77 -16.12 1.29
C ASP A 216 -7.46 -16.57 1.96
N ASP A 217 -7.61 -17.30 3.05
CA ASP A 217 -6.53 -17.80 3.89
C ASP A 217 -6.17 -19.23 3.46
N PRO A 218 -4.92 -19.50 3.04
CA PRO A 218 -4.47 -20.86 2.66
C PRO A 218 -4.68 -21.91 3.74
N ALA A 219 -4.74 -21.52 5.00
CA ALA A 219 -5.01 -22.43 6.12
C ALA A 219 -6.51 -22.72 6.32
N SER A 220 -7.36 -22.13 5.49
CA SER A 220 -8.83 -22.27 5.55
C SER A 220 -9.38 -22.81 4.24
N ASP A 221 -10.35 -23.69 4.31
CA ASP A 221 -11.06 -24.22 3.13
C ASP A 221 -12.10 -23.23 2.56
N LYS A 222 -12.19 -22.01 3.11
CA LYS A 222 -13.26 -21.06 2.76
C LYS A 222 -12.71 -19.65 2.60
N VAL A 223 -13.14 -19.01 1.52
CA VAL A 223 -13.05 -17.55 1.38
C VAL A 223 -14.12 -16.90 2.27
N VAL A 224 -13.72 -15.94 3.09
CA VAL A 224 -14.61 -15.27 4.05
C VAL A 224 -14.81 -13.82 3.69
N ALA A 225 -16.07 -13.41 3.54
CA ALA A 225 -16.43 -12.01 3.33
C ALA A 225 -16.57 -11.27 4.67
N TYR A 226 -15.99 -10.09 4.73
CA TYR A 226 -16.12 -9.17 5.86
C TYR A 226 -16.77 -7.87 5.41
N VAL A 227 -17.96 -7.61 5.92
CA VAL A 227 -18.71 -6.38 5.65
C VAL A 227 -18.50 -5.40 6.81
N PRO A 228 -18.17 -4.13 6.54
CA PRO A 228 -18.00 -3.15 7.59
C PRO A 228 -19.34 -2.87 8.28
N ARG A 229 -19.34 -2.75 9.61
CA ARG A 229 -20.57 -2.45 10.37
C ARG A 229 -21.08 -1.03 10.15
N ARG A 230 -20.22 -0.14 9.67
CA ARG A 230 -20.52 1.27 9.41
C ARG A 230 -19.62 1.77 8.29
N VAL A 231 -20.21 2.39 7.32
CA VAL A 231 -19.53 3.20 6.31
C VAL A 231 -19.37 4.62 6.88
N VAL A 232 -18.19 5.20 6.74
CA VAL A 232 -17.92 6.58 7.17
C VAL A 232 -18.01 7.47 5.94
N GLU A 233 -19.07 8.25 5.86
CA GLU A 233 -19.28 9.19 4.75
C GLU A 233 -18.38 10.42 4.85
N GLY A 234 -18.06 11.02 3.69
CA GLY A 234 -17.32 12.29 3.62
C GLY A 234 -15.83 12.21 3.94
N VAL A 235 -15.25 10.99 4.00
CA VAL A 235 -13.81 10.80 4.18
C VAL A 235 -13.15 10.55 2.83
N PRO A 236 -12.02 11.22 2.50
CA PRO A 236 -11.27 10.90 1.30
C PRO A 236 -10.85 9.43 1.28
N MET A 237 -11.19 8.71 0.21
CA MET A 237 -10.85 7.29 0.05
C MET A 237 -9.40 7.06 -0.39
N VAL A 238 -8.67 8.13 -0.75
CA VAL A 238 -7.26 8.05 -1.18
C VAL A 238 -6.39 7.50 -0.06
N GLY A 239 -5.62 6.45 -0.35
CA GLY A 239 -4.75 5.78 0.62
C GLY A 239 -5.47 4.83 1.59
N ALA A 240 -6.77 4.58 1.40
CA ALA A 240 -7.49 3.62 2.24
C ALA A 240 -6.94 2.20 2.08
N GLY A 241 -6.64 1.79 0.85
CA GLY A 241 -6.00 0.51 0.53
C GLY A 241 -4.60 0.39 1.17
N ASP A 242 -3.78 1.45 1.07
CA ASP A 242 -2.45 1.48 1.69
C ASP A 242 -2.54 1.39 3.21
N THR A 243 -3.48 2.14 3.81
CA THR A 243 -3.74 2.11 5.26
C THR A 243 -4.18 0.73 5.72
N PHE A 244 -5.08 0.08 4.97
CA PHE A 244 -5.53 -1.28 5.26
C PHE A 244 -4.36 -2.27 5.15
N GLY A 245 -3.62 -2.22 4.04
CA GLY A 245 -2.52 -3.15 3.77
C GLY A 245 -1.39 -3.06 4.79
N VAL A 246 -0.99 -1.85 5.20
CA VAL A 246 0.04 -1.69 6.23
C VAL A 246 -0.45 -2.17 7.60
N THR A 247 -1.72 -1.90 7.95
CA THR A 247 -2.28 -2.38 9.22
C THR A 247 -2.33 -3.91 9.25
N LEU A 248 -2.76 -4.55 8.15
CA LEU A 248 -2.72 -6.01 7.98
C LEU A 248 -1.30 -6.54 8.17
N ALA A 249 -0.32 -5.96 7.46
CA ALA A 249 1.08 -6.36 7.50
C ALA A 249 1.66 -6.31 8.92
N ILE A 250 1.42 -5.21 9.64
CA ILE A 250 1.85 -5.04 11.04
C ILE A 250 1.23 -6.10 11.94
N GLN A 251 -0.08 -6.37 11.81
CA GLN A 251 -0.77 -7.34 12.65
C GLN A 251 -0.30 -8.78 12.39
N LEU A 252 -0.03 -9.13 11.12
CA LEU A 252 0.58 -10.42 10.77
C LEU A 252 1.99 -10.52 11.37
N GLY A 253 2.79 -9.46 11.31
CA GLY A 253 4.13 -9.37 11.92
C GLY A 253 4.10 -9.54 13.44
N LEU A 254 3.04 -9.09 14.09
CA LEU A 254 2.78 -9.29 15.54
C LEU A 254 2.25 -10.69 15.87
N GLY A 255 2.07 -11.57 14.88
CA GLY A 255 1.59 -12.94 15.06
C GLY A 255 0.08 -13.07 15.18
N ALA A 256 -0.68 -12.06 14.77
CA ALA A 256 -2.14 -12.19 14.70
C ALA A 256 -2.54 -13.20 13.61
N THR A 257 -3.64 -13.93 13.82
CA THR A 257 -4.22 -14.76 12.75
C THR A 257 -4.70 -13.87 11.60
N PRO A 258 -4.73 -14.36 10.33
CA PRO A 258 -5.20 -13.58 9.19
C PRO A 258 -6.55 -12.89 9.42
N ALA A 259 -7.51 -13.62 9.99
CA ALA A 259 -8.83 -13.09 10.32
C ALA A 259 -8.80 -11.98 11.39
N ALA A 260 -7.91 -12.08 12.38
CA ALA A 260 -7.76 -11.04 13.40
C ALA A 260 -7.00 -9.82 12.86
N ALA A 261 -5.96 -10.05 12.06
CA ALA A 261 -5.16 -9.01 11.42
C ALA A 261 -6.03 -8.12 10.50
N ALA A 262 -6.83 -8.74 9.65
CA ALA A 262 -7.71 -8.02 8.73
C ALA A 262 -8.90 -7.31 9.40
N ARG A 263 -9.34 -7.74 10.60
CA ARG A 263 -10.47 -7.14 11.34
C ARG A 263 -10.10 -5.98 12.24
N ARG A 264 -8.81 -5.68 12.44
CA ARG A 264 -8.42 -4.69 13.44
C ARG A 264 -9.01 -3.32 13.15
N ARG A 265 -9.77 -2.79 14.13
CA ARG A 265 -10.23 -1.42 14.17
C ARG A 265 -9.15 -0.54 14.77
N ARG A 266 -8.95 0.67 14.25
CA ARG A 266 -8.31 1.74 15.02
C ARG A 266 -8.98 1.79 16.39
N ARG A 267 -8.23 1.58 17.47
CA ARG A 267 -8.70 1.95 18.81
C ARG A 267 -8.84 3.46 18.79
N ASP A 268 -10.07 3.96 18.97
CA ASP A 268 -10.28 5.37 19.30
C ASP A 268 -9.41 5.68 20.52
N ARG A 269 -8.30 6.35 20.30
CA ARG A 269 -7.61 7.03 21.38
C ARG A 269 -8.50 8.22 21.71
N THR A 270 -9.44 8.04 22.62
CA THR A 270 -10.06 9.14 23.33
C THR A 270 -8.91 9.96 23.93
N PRO A 271 -8.77 11.27 23.61
CA PRO A 271 -7.74 12.09 24.24
C PRO A 271 -7.99 12.01 25.74
N GLY A 272 -6.99 11.49 26.48
CA GLY A 272 -7.08 11.40 27.92
C GLY A 272 -7.52 12.76 28.49
N ARG A 273 -8.64 12.77 29.23
CA ARG A 273 -9.03 13.88 30.04
C ARG A 273 -7.79 14.26 30.87
N ARG A 274 -7.20 15.40 30.57
CA ARG A 274 -6.21 16.01 31.46
C ARG A 274 -6.86 16.14 32.81
N ALA A 275 -6.29 15.45 33.83
CA ALA A 275 -6.66 15.62 35.21
C ALA A 275 -6.61 17.12 35.53
N GLY A 276 -7.71 17.65 36.06
CA GLY A 276 -7.84 19.05 36.42
C GLY A 276 -6.76 19.44 37.41
N SER A 277 -6.10 20.55 37.14
CA SER A 277 -5.28 21.24 38.14
C SER A 277 -6.10 21.55 39.37
N PRO A 278 -5.58 21.34 40.57
CA PRO A 278 -6.27 21.77 41.80
C PRO A 278 -6.32 23.30 41.85
N ALA A 279 -7.52 23.82 42.10
CA ALA A 279 -7.74 25.24 42.35
C ALA A 279 -6.96 25.67 43.60
N LEU A 280 -6.03 26.59 43.44
CA LEU A 280 -5.46 27.36 44.55
C LEU A 280 -6.57 28.25 45.10
N ARG A 281 -7.00 27.95 46.34
CA ARG A 281 -7.73 28.88 47.19
C ARG A 281 -6.70 29.75 47.93
N GLY A 282 -6.82 31.04 47.83
CA GLY A 282 -6.13 32.05 48.54
C GLY A 282 -6.78 33.38 48.28
#